data_9f91d348df81874664139837c2bb9d59
#
_entry.id   9f91d348df81874664139837c2bb9d59
#
_cell.length_a   1.000
_cell.length_b   1.000
_cell.length_c   1.000
_cell.angle_alpha   90.00
_cell.angle_beta   90.00
_cell.angle_gamma   90.00
#
_symmetry.space_group_name_H-M   'P 1'
#
loop_
_entity.id
_entity.type
_entity.pdbx_description
1 polymer ?
#
loop_
_entity_poly.entity_id
_entity_poly.type
_entity_poly.pdbx_seq_one_letter_code
_entity_poly.pdbx_strand_id
1 'polypeptide(L)'
;TRIIFWFDDKGEYEDEVSELQLGDVKLHILDGTNWLYSKYLLNEQDKESKYLVYAAFAKPSDAENPLADMYYYSTPYYTDRVSQMSQEIGIDNRFKEHLSQYGNFWKNKHRIEKFKELGIDHYNAQTIDIGLIAVLTDVKTPNFEEVVKQMMLGDNEKYFKALDDNGLTEKFWELCEKFFGYKSEKPNMDDLSACMILTYASSTLKATVPEAMRTYILKKRNDVVVFIRNIMDNVNYQDAYDKLVERIDKSLRFVTRIQDGLKKDVEKKKDSSLQLADVFACDAFAGLDDIIIDWALEQLNDEILDAQIDGLSIAEAADQRMSKAYHYSDRYKNEYTTIKYAYLMMKSVSLMEFSSDIQTLVTNYQKESYLIDSYYRWFYYAYDQIEDNSKFSDVRQKIENIYANTYLQKITPKWNENFTNDVMNATDLPKQEDFYKHYLRGYDGKQRVIVIISDAFRYECAKEF
;
A
#
# COMPACT_ATOMS: atom_id res chain seq x y z
N THR A 1 -13.75 -44.71 -22.36
CA THR A 1 -14.91 -45.00 -21.51
C THR A 1 -15.88 -45.88 -22.25
N ARG A 2 -16.46 -46.90 -21.60
CA ARG A 2 -17.40 -47.84 -22.21
C ARG A 2 -18.83 -47.27 -22.32
N ILE A 3 -19.24 -46.44 -21.37
CA ILE A 3 -20.58 -45.87 -21.32
C ILE A 3 -20.47 -44.36 -21.34
N ILE A 4 -21.27 -43.73 -22.19
CA ILE A 4 -21.44 -42.30 -22.31
C ILE A 4 -22.90 -42.00 -21.97
N PHE A 5 -23.18 -41.17 -20.98
CA PHE A 5 -24.55 -40.71 -20.66
C PHE A 5 -24.79 -39.33 -21.28
N TRP A 6 -25.92 -39.20 -21.94
CA TRP A 6 -26.43 -37.94 -22.48
C TRP A 6 -27.84 -37.69 -21.94
N PHE A 7 -27.94 -36.80 -20.96
CA PHE A 7 -29.20 -36.27 -20.49
C PHE A 7 -29.49 -34.97 -21.25
N ASP A 8 -30.53 -35.02 -22.09
CA ASP A 8 -31.04 -33.89 -22.88
C ASP A 8 -32.20 -33.27 -22.11
N ASP A 9 -31.89 -32.24 -21.28
CA ASP A 9 -32.82 -31.64 -20.32
C ASP A 9 -34.13 -31.17 -20.94
N LYS A 10 -34.14 -30.81 -22.22
CA LYS A 10 -35.28 -30.29 -22.96
C LYS A 10 -35.86 -31.23 -23.98
N GLY A 11 -35.22 -32.35 -24.20
CA GLY A 11 -35.61 -33.31 -25.23
C GLY A 11 -35.43 -32.78 -26.66
N GLU A 12 -34.50 -31.85 -26.88
CA GLU A 12 -34.31 -31.19 -28.18
C GLU A 12 -33.86 -32.14 -29.29
N TYR A 13 -33.27 -33.28 -28.92
CA TYR A 13 -32.69 -34.26 -29.85
C TYR A 13 -33.41 -35.62 -29.85
N GLU A 14 -34.58 -35.73 -29.22
CA GLU A 14 -35.30 -36.99 -29.06
C GLU A 14 -35.62 -37.65 -30.40
N ASP A 15 -36.05 -36.85 -31.37
CA ASP A 15 -36.40 -37.37 -32.72
C ASP A 15 -35.14 -37.69 -33.55
N GLU A 16 -34.02 -37.01 -33.34
CA GLU A 16 -32.81 -37.11 -34.13
C GLU A 16 -31.84 -38.16 -33.59
N VAL A 17 -31.91 -38.51 -32.32
CA VAL A 17 -30.92 -39.38 -31.65
C VAL A 17 -30.88 -40.79 -32.26
N SER A 18 -32.02 -41.28 -32.74
CA SER A 18 -32.13 -42.59 -33.37
C SER A 18 -31.46 -42.67 -34.76
N GLU A 19 -31.22 -41.53 -35.40
CA GLU A 19 -30.57 -41.43 -36.71
C GLU A 19 -29.05 -41.26 -36.61
N LEU A 20 -28.50 -41.19 -35.39
CA LEU A 20 -27.07 -41.00 -35.18
C LEU A 20 -26.25 -42.20 -35.67
N GLN A 21 -25.25 -41.95 -36.54
CA GLN A 21 -24.30 -42.96 -36.98
C GLN A 21 -23.18 -43.12 -35.93
N LEU A 22 -23.35 -44.04 -34.99
CA LEU A 22 -22.48 -44.20 -33.82
C LEU A 22 -21.33 -45.23 -34.04
N GLY A 23 -21.19 -45.78 -35.24
CA GLY A 23 -20.15 -46.78 -35.56
C GLY A 23 -20.29 -48.06 -34.71
N ASP A 24 -19.28 -48.33 -33.85
CA ASP A 24 -19.26 -49.48 -32.94
C ASP A 24 -19.95 -49.22 -31.58
N VAL A 25 -20.57 -48.07 -31.39
CA VAL A 25 -21.29 -47.71 -30.19
C VAL A 25 -22.78 -47.97 -30.33
N LYS A 26 -23.36 -48.67 -29.36
CA LYS A 26 -24.81 -48.98 -29.34
C LYS A 26 -25.57 -47.82 -28.68
N LEU A 27 -26.70 -47.41 -29.27
CA LEU A 27 -27.61 -46.47 -28.64
C LEU A 27 -28.51 -47.21 -27.63
N HIS A 28 -28.68 -46.70 -26.44
CA HIS A 28 -29.66 -47.15 -25.46
C HIS A 28 -30.46 -45.93 -24.95
N ILE A 29 -31.78 -46.00 -25.07
CA ILE A 29 -32.69 -44.92 -24.67
C ILE A 29 -33.23 -45.19 -23.26
N LEU A 30 -33.05 -44.24 -22.37
CA LEU A 30 -33.72 -44.17 -21.06
C LEU A 30 -35.05 -43.44 -21.24
N ASP A 31 -36.16 -44.12 -20.92
CA ASP A 31 -37.50 -43.57 -21.03
C ASP A 31 -38.15 -43.19 -19.69
N GLY A 32 -37.31 -43.14 -18.62
CA GLY A 32 -37.75 -42.85 -17.26
C GLY A 32 -38.41 -44.00 -16.50
N THR A 33 -38.72 -45.12 -17.16
CA THR A 33 -39.34 -46.31 -16.55
C THR A 33 -38.42 -47.53 -16.59
N ASN A 34 -37.45 -47.60 -17.52
CA ASN A 34 -36.62 -48.74 -17.79
C ASN A 34 -35.28 -48.80 -17.02
N TRP A 35 -35.14 -48.07 -15.89
CA TRP A 35 -33.89 -47.93 -15.11
C TRP A 35 -33.25 -49.25 -14.70
N LEU A 36 -34.05 -50.20 -14.18
CA LEU A 36 -33.54 -51.48 -13.70
C LEU A 36 -33.09 -52.37 -14.88
N TYR A 37 -33.83 -52.33 -15.99
CA TYR A 37 -33.41 -53.02 -17.19
C TYR A 37 -32.13 -52.45 -17.77
N SER A 38 -31.99 -51.14 -17.80
CA SER A 38 -30.79 -50.46 -18.26
C SER A 38 -29.59 -50.84 -17.40
N LYS A 39 -29.76 -50.90 -16.09
CA LYS A 39 -28.69 -51.33 -15.16
C LYS A 39 -28.29 -52.79 -15.41
N TYR A 40 -29.26 -53.67 -15.59
CA TYR A 40 -29.02 -55.07 -15.88
C TYR A 40 -28.34 -55.25 -17.25
N LEU A 41 -28.81 -54.58 -18.30
CA LEU A 41 -28.21 -54.60 -19.64
C LEU A 41 -26.73 -54.19 -19.61
N LEU A 42 -26.45 -53.06 -19.00
CA LEU A 42 -25.11 -52.45 -19.05
C LEU A 42 -24.09 -53.14 -18.09
N ASN A 43 -24.55 -53.71 -16.97
CA ASN A 43 -23.66 -54.34 -15.99
C ASN A 43 -23.57 -55.86 -16.10
N GLU A 44 -24.65 -56.53 -16.54
CA GLU A 44 -24.68 -57.99 -16.51
C GLU A 44 -24.81 -58.61 -17.87
N GLN A 45 -25.66 -58.08 -18.75
CA GLN A 45 -25.98 -58.73 -20.02
C GLN A 45 -24.95 -58.43 -21.13
N ASP A 46 -24.49 -57.18 -21.23
CA ASP A 46 -23.50 -56.80 -22.25
C ASP A 46 -22.41 -55.92 -21.60
N LYS A 47 -21.33 -56.59 -21.15
CA LYS A 47 -20.21 -55.95 -20.45
C LYS A 47 -19.13 -55.42 -21.40
N GLU A 48 -19.17 -55.74 -22.66
CA GLU A 48 -18.09 -55.45 -23.60
C GLU A 48 -18.41 -54.31 -24.58
N SER A 49 -19.68 -54.19 -25.01
CA SER A 49 -20.06 -53.16 -25.96
C SER A 49 -20.00 -51.75 -25.37
N LYS A 50 -19.67 -50.79 -26.25
CA LYS A 50 -19.76 -49.38 -25.90
C LYS A 50 -21.18 -48.87 -26.09
N TYR A 51 -21.64 -48.02 -25.19
CA TYR A 51 -23.00 -47.50 -25.19
C TYR A 51 -23.03 -45.96 -25.10
N LEU A 52 -23.88 -45.35 -25.93
CA LEU A 52 -24.46 -44.04 -25.73
C LEU A 52 -25.82 -44.20 -25.05
N VAL A 53 -25.95 -43.79 -23.81
CA VAL A 53 -27.21 -43.83 -23.04
C VAL A 53 -27.84 -42.46 -23.11
N TYR A 54 -28.92 -42.35 -23.89
CA TYR A 54 -29.65 -41.10 -24.10
C TYR A 54 -30.93 -41.07 -23.27
N ALA A 55 -31.23 -39.90 -22.70
CA ALA A 55 -32.46 -39.61 -21.96
C ALA A 55 -32.97 -38.22 -22.36
N ALA A 56 -34.22 -38.13 -22.84
CA ALA A 56 -34.88 -36.89 -23.22
C ALA A 56 -35.47 -36.16 -22.00
N PHE A 57 -34.71 -36.11 -20.92
CA PHE A 57 -35.08 -35.44 -19.68
C PHE A 57 -33.83 -35.07 -18.86
N ALA A 58 -34.01 -34.15 -17.89
CA ALA A 58 -32.95 -33.73 -17.01
C ALA A 58 -32.40 -34.86 -16.14
N LYS A 59 -31.09 -34.88 -15.88
CA LYS A 59 -30.47 -35.85 -14.97
C LYS A 59 -31.12 -35.76 -13.59
N PRO A 60 -31.68 -36.85 -13.05
CA PRO A 60 -32.20 -36.90 -11.69
C PRO A 60 -31.10 -36.60 -10.65
N SER A 61 -31.50 -36.17 -9.46
CA SER A 61 -30.57 -36.08 -8.32
C SER A 61 -29.92 -37.45 -8.05
N ASP A 62 -28.71 -37.45 -7.47
CA ASP A 62 -27.99 -38.72 -7.22
C ASP A 62 -28.76 -39.67 -6.30
N ALA A 63 -29.60 -39.14 -5.40
CA ALA A 63 -30.48 -39.92 -4.54
C ALA A 63 -31.66 -40.57 -5.28
N GLU A 64 -32.07 -39.99 -6.41
CA GLU A 64 -33.20 -40.44 -7.21
C GLU A 64 -32.78 -41.16 -8.50
N ASN A 65 -31.48 -41.19 -8.79
CA ASN A 65 -30.92 -41.81 -9.99
C ASN A 65 -30.50 -43.26 -9.72
N PRO A 66 -31.24 -44.28 -10.20
CA PRO A 66 -30.88 -45.69 -10.01
C PRO A 66 -29.55 -46.09 -10.71
N LEU A 67 -29.06 -45.25 -11.65
CA LEU A 67 -27.80 -45.45 -12.36
C LEU A 67 -26.70 -44.49 -11.87
N ALA A 68 -26.82 -43.88 -10.69
CA ALA A 68 -25.85 -42.93 -10.19
C ALA A 68 -24.43 -43.51 -10.10
N ASP A 69 -24.31 -44.75 -9.64
CA ASP A 69 -23.05 -45.50 -9.58
C ASP A 69 -22.38 -45.64 -10.95
N MET A 70 -23.16 -45.97 -11.96
CA MET A 70 -22.65 -46.08 -13.34
C MET A 70 -22.29 -44.73 -13.94
N TYR A 71 -23.06 -43.71 -13.64
CA TYR A 71 -22.80 -42.35 -14.09
C TYR A 71 -21.44 -41.84 -13.62
N TYR A 72 -21.05 -42.12 -12.38
CA TYR A 72 -19.75 -41.75 -11.84
C TYR A 72 -18.55 -42.40 -12.57
N TYR A 73 -18.72 -43.60 -13.13
CA TYR A 73 -17.67 -44.29 -13.89
C TYR A 73 -17.80 -44.12 -15.41
N SER A 74 -18.74 -43.27 -15.84
CA SER A 74 -18.99 -42.96 -17.25
C SER A 74 -18.40 -41.63 -17.68
N THR A 75 -18.53 -41.29 -18.96
CA THR A 75 -18.27 -39.94 -19.46
C THR A 75 -19.61 -39.31 -19.78
N PRO A 76 -20.02 -38.23 -19.06
CA PRO A 76 -21.23 -37.51 -19.42
C PRO A 76 -21.00 -36.74 -20.74
N TYR A 77 -22.02 -36.71 -21.59
CA TYR A 77 -22.06 -35.91 -22.81
C TYR A 77 -23.07 -34.78 -22.66
N TYR A 78 -22.70 -33.62 -23.12
CA TYR A 78 -23.52 -32.43 -23.07
C TYR A 78 -23.60 -31.78 -24.44
N THR A 79 -24.78 -31.38 -24.89
CA THR A 79 -24.97 -30.65 -26.14
C THR A 79 -24.78 -29.17 -26.01
N ASP A 80 -25.05 -28.62 -24.82
CA ASP A 80 -24.89 -27.20 -24.57
C ASP A 80 -23.44 -26.84 -24.18
N ARG A 81 -23.01 -25.71 -24.70
CA ARG A 81 -21.62 -25.24 -24.53
C ARG A 81 -21.23 -24.98 -23.08
N VAL A 82 -22.19 -24.53 -22.23
CA VAL A 82 -21.93 -24.22 -20.81
C VAL A 82 -21.62 -25.49 -20.04
N SER A 83 -22.39 -26.60 -20.29
CA SER A 83 -22.13 -27.88 -19.64
C SER A 83 -20.83 -28.51 -20.10
N GLN A 84 -20.49 -28.42 -21.39
CA GLN A 84 -19.19 -28.89 -21.91
C GLN A 84 -18.03 -28.16 -21.27
N MET A 85 -18.12 -26.83 -21.20
CA MET A 85 -17.11 -25.97 -20.57
C MET A 85 -16.99 -26.26 -19.07
N SER A 86 -18.12 -26.40 -18.34
CA SER A 86 -18.12 -26.74 -16.91
C SER A 86 -17.35 -28.03 -16.64
N GLN A 87 -17.57 -29.04 -17.46
CA GLN A 87 -16.85 -30.32 -17.37
C GLN A 87 -15.35 -30.15 -17.64
N GLU A 88 -14.97 -29.36 -18.65
CA GLU A 88 -13.58 -29.09 -19.00
C GLU A 88 -12.82 -28.35 -17.89
N ILE A 89 -13.53 -27.47 -17.15
CA ILE A 89 -12.94 -26.67 -16.04
C ILE A 89 -12.99 -27.46 -14.73
N GLY A 90 -13.87 -28.48 -14.61
CA GLY A 90 -14.10 -29.24 -13.39
C GLY A 90 -15.11 -28.56 -12.44
N ILE A 91 -16.00 -27.70 -12.98
CA ILE A 91 -17.08 -27.07 -12.22
C ILE A 91 -18.28 -28.03 -12.19
N ASP A 92 -18.82 -28.27 -10.99
CA ASP A 92 -20.00 -29.12 -10.81
C ASP A 92 -21.22 -28.57 -11.57
N ASN A 93 -21.97 -29.44 -12.20
CA ASN A 93 -23.14 -29.10 -13.03
C ASN A 93 -24.26 -28.38 -12.24
N ARG A 94 -24.28 -28.48 -10.91
CA ARG A 94 -25.19 -27.70 -10.05
C ARG A 94 -25.06 -26.19 -10.24
N PHE A 95 -23.92 -25.70 -10.77
CA PHE A 95 -23.69 -24.30 -11.08
C PHE A 95 -24.06 -23.91 -12.52
N LYS A 96 -24.63 -24.80 -13.31
CA LYS A 96 -24.98 -24.58 -14.72
C LYS A 96 -25.86 -23.34 -14.93
N GLU A 97 -26.89 -23.17 -14.11
CA GLU A 97 -27.79 -21.99 -14.20
C GLU A 97 -27.02 -20.70 -13.91
N HIS A 98 -26.14 -20.72 -12.90
CA HIS A 98 -25.30 -19.58 -12.55
C HIS A 98 -24.32 -19.23 -13.69
N LEU A 99 -23.65 -20.22 -14.25
CA LEU A 99 -22.73 -20.03 -15.38
C LEU A 99 -23.43 -19.55 -16.65
N SER A 100 -24.67 -20.00 -16.87
CA SER A 100 -25.46 -19.63 -18.05
C SER A 100 -25.82 -18.15 -18.09
N GLN A 101 -25.86 -17.47 -16.94
CA GLN A 101 -26.07 -16.03 -16.85
C GLN A 101 -24.95 -15.24 -17.54
N TYR A 102 -23.75 -15.80 -17.61
CA TYR A 102 -22.56 -15.17 -18.16
C TYR A 102 -22.17 -15.73 -19.55
N GLY A 103 -23.17 -16.05 -20.37
CA GLY A 103 -22.98 -16.67 -21.68
C GLY A 103 -21.99 -15.93 -22.60
N ASN A 104 -21.92 -14.59 -22.54
CA ASN A 104 -21.00 -13.79 -23.32
C ASN A 104 -19.52 -14.00 -22.90
N PHE A 105 -19.27 -14.21 -21.62
CA PHE A 105 -17.94 -14.54 -21.12
C PHE A 105 -17.45 -15.87 -21.72
N TRP A 106 -18.27 -16.90 -21.66
CA TRP A 106 -17.94 -18.26 -22.07
C TRP A 106 -17.85 -18.49 -23.60
N LYS A 107 -18.26 -17.51 -24.42
CA LYS A 107 -18.04 -17.54 -25.88
C LYS A 107 -16.58 -17.37 -26.27
N ASN A 108 -15.75 -16.80 -25.41
CA ASN A 108 -14.34 -16.46 -25.69
C ASN A 108 -13.41 -17.54 -25.12
N LYS A 109 -12.77 -18.33 -25.97
CA LYS A 109 -11.84 -19.40 -25.56
C LYS A 109 -10.67 -18.88 -24.69
N HIS A 110 -10.12 -17.73 -25.04
CA HIS A 110 -9.00 -17.15 -24.29
C HIS A 110 -9.40 -16.75 -22.86
N ARG A 111 -10.64 -16.29 -22.65
CA ARG A 111 -11.18 -16.01 -21.28
C ARG A 111 -11.34 -17.32 -20.48
N ILE A 112 -11.78 -18.39 -21.12
CA ILE A 112 -11.90 -19.71 -20.49
C ILE A 112 -10.53 -20.23 -20.05
N GLU A 113 -9.52 -20.08 -20.90
CA GLU A 113 -8.13 -20.46 -20.56
C GLU A 113 -7.61 -19.65 -19.37
N LYS A 114 -7.74 -18.32 -19.40
CA LYS A 114 -7.38 -17.45 -18.27
C LYS A 114 -8.12 -17.82 -16.98
N PHE A 115 -9.40 -18.17 -17.07
CA PHE A 115 -10.19 -18.58 -15.91
C PHE A 115 -9.67 -19.90 -15.30
N LYS A 116 -9.28 -20.87 -16.14
CA LYS A 116 -8.62 -22.11 -15.68
C LYS A 116 -7.28 -21.82 -15.00
N GLU A 117 -6.50 -20.89 -15.56
CA GLU A 117 -5.19 -20.47 -15.01
C GLU A 117 -5.27 -19.81 -13.64
N LEU A 118 -6.45 -19.30 -13.22
CA LEU A 118 -6.63 -18.72 -11.88
C LEU A 118 -6.47 -19.74 -10.75
N GLY A 119 -6.61 -21.05 -11.02
CA GLY A 119 -6.40 -22.10 -10.03
C GLY A 119 -7.37 -22.06 -8.85
N ILE A 120 -8.68 -21.91 -9.13
CA ILE A 120 -9.70 -21.86 -8.07
C ILE A 120 -9.84 -23.24 -7.43
N ASP A 121 -9.46 -23.40 -6.16
CA ASP A 121 -9.48 -24.66 -5.43
C ASP A 121 -10.90 -25.18 -5.17
N HIS A 122 -11.84 -24.30 -4.87
CA HIS A 122 -13.21 -24.64 -4.53
C HIS A 122 -14.20 -23.72 -5.25
N TYR A 123 -15.03 -24.32 -6.10
CA TYR A 123 -16.08 -23.62 -6.82
C TYR A 123 -17.34 -23.43 -5.97
N ASN A 124 -17.78 -22.19 -5.85
CA ASN A 124 -19.09 -21.76 -5.38
C ASN A 124 -19.48 -20.51 -6.19
N ALA A 125 -20.74 -20.07 -6.08
CA ALA A 125 -21.22 -18.91 -6.84
C ALA A 125 -20.31 -17.68 -6.71
N GLN A 126 -19.85 -17.37 -5.48
CA GLN A 126 -19.01 -16.20 -5.23
C GLN A 126 -17.59 -16.37 -5.83
N THR A 127 -16.96 -17.55 -5.70
CA THR A 127 -15.60 -17.76 -6.24
C THR A 127 -15.62 -17.80 -7.77
N ILE A 128 -16.73 -18.26 -8.37
CA ILE A 128 -16.97 -18.16 -9.81
C ILE A 128 -17.07 -16.69 -10.23
N ASP A 129 -17.93 -15.92 -9.59
CA ASP A 129 -18.10 -14.48 -9.90
C ASP A 129 -16.78 -13.71 -9.78
N ILE A 130 -16.04 -13.92 -8.68
CA ILE A 130 -14.71 -13.30 -8.50
C ILE A 130 -13.74 -13.71 -9.61
N GLY A 131 -13.72 -14.99 -9.99
CA GLY A 131 -12.87 -15.49 -11.09
C GLY A 131 -13.21 -14.85 -12.43
N LEU A 132 -14.51 -14.72 -12.76
CA LEU A 132 -14.97 -14.05 -13.97
C LEU A 132 -14.53 -12.60 -14.02
N ILE A 133 -14.74 -11.88 -12.91
CA ILE A 133 -14.34 -10.46 -12.78
C ILE A 133 -12.82 -10.34 -12.85
N ALA A 134 -12.04 -11.21 -12.19
CA ALA A 134 -10.58 -11.20 -12.22
C ALA A 134 -10.04 -11.33 -13.66
N VAL A 135 -10.60 -12.24 -14.45
CA VAL A 135 -10.22 -12.38 -15.87
C VAL A 135 -10.51 -11.12 -16.68
N LEU A 136 -11.68 -10.48 -16.45
CA LEU A 136 -12.08 -9.28 -17.18
C LEU A 136 -11.29 -8.03 -16.79
N THR A 137 -10.70 -8.04 -15.59
CA THR A 137 -9.86 -6.95 -15.06
C THR A 137 -8.36 -7.25 -15.17
N ASP A 138 -7.98 -8.28 -15.93
CA ASP A 138 -6.60 -8.73 -16.13
C ASP A 138 -5.84 -9.10 -14.83
N VAL A 139 -6.57 -9.49 -13.78
CA VAL A 139 -6.02 -10.00 -12.53
C VAL A 139 -5.76 -11.50 -12.63
N LYS A 140 -4.59 -11.95 -12.16
CA LYS A 140 -4.12 -13.34 -12.32
C LYS A 140 -4.47 -14.27 -11.15
N THR A 141 -5.14 -13.76 -10.14
CA THR A 141 -5.55 -14.50 -8.94
C THR A 141 -7.03 -14.33 -8.68
N PRO A 142 -7.74 -15.33 -8.15
CA PRO A 142 -9.16 -15.21 -7.81
C PRO A 142 -9.36 -14.47 -6.48
N ASN A 143 -8.78 -13.27 -6.38
CA ASN A 143 -8.82 -12.43 -5.18
C ASN A 143 -9.53 -11.11 -5.49
N PHE A 144 -10.61 -10.83 -4.78
CA PHE A 144 -11.42 -9.63 -5.02
C PHE A 144 -10.72 -8.33 -4.60
N GLU A 145 -9.85 -8.36 -3.60
CA GLU A 145 -9.04 -7.19 -3.21
C GLU A 145 -8.08 -6.79 -4.34
N GLU A 146 -7.44 -7.77 -5.00
CA GLU A 146 -6.59 -7.52 -6.17
C GLU A 146 -7.39 -6.94 -7.34
N VAL A 147 -8.63 -7.41 -7.54
CA VAL A 147 -9.56 -6.83 -8.53
C VAL A 147 -9.85 -5.36 -8.22
N VAL A 148 -10.25 -5.05 -6.98
CA VAL A 148 -10.57 -3.67 -6.58
C VAL A 148 -9.35 -2.77 -6.69
N LYS A 149 -8.17 -3.24 -6.29
CA LYS A 149 -6.91 -2.53 -6.47
C LYS A 149 -6.62 -2.20 -7.94
N GLN A 150 -6.76 -3.20 -8.81
CA GLN A 150 -6.59 -3.02 -10.26
C GLN A 150 -7.59 -2.01 -10.84
N MET A 151 -8.84 -2.03 -10.37
CA MET A 151 -9.88 -1.09 -10.77
C MET A 151 -9.60 0.34 -10.26
N MET A 152 -9.07 0.49 -9.05
CA MET A 152 -8.74 1.81 -8.46
C MET A 152 -7.54 2.49 -9.15
N LEU A 153 -6.51 1.72 -9.46
CA LEU A 153 -5.22 2.24 -9.91
C LEU A 153 -5.02 2.15 -11.43
N GLY A 154 -5.84 1.37 -12.13
CA GLY A 154 -5.76 1.15 -13.57
C GLY A 154 -6.80 1.92 -14.38
N ASP A 155 -7.00 1.45 -15.62
CA ASP A 155 -8.01 1.98 -16.55
C ASP A 155 -9.40 1.41 -16.21
N ASN A 156 -10.08 2.05 -15.26
CA ASN A 156 -11.38 1.58 -14.79
C ASN A 156 -12.49 1.66 -15.86
N GLU A 157 -12.42 2.60 -16.82
CA GLU A 157 -13.41 2.71 -17.91
C GLU A 157 -13.36 1.46 -18.80
N LYS A 158 -12.16 1.03 -19.18
CA LYS A 158 -11.94 -0.22 -19.94
C LYS A 158 -12.52 -1.42 -19.19
N TYR A 159 -12.24 -1.52 -17.90
CA TYR A 159 -12.67 -2.65 -17.09
C TYR A 159 -14.19 -2.66 -16.88
N PHE A 160 -14.82 -1.52 -16.56
CA PHE A 160 -16.28 -1.45 -16.45
C PHE A 160 -16.98 -1.79 -17.75
N LYS A 161 -16.46 -1.34 -18.89
CA LYS A 161 -16.99 -1.76 -20.19
C LYS A 161 -16.96 -3.30 -20.36
N ALA A 162 -15.84 -3.93 -19.94
CA ALA A 162 -15.74 -5.38 -20.01
C ALA A 162 -16.71 -6.09 -19.05
N LEU A 163 -16.95 -5.53 -17.86
CA LEU A 163 -17.94 -6.06 -16.91
C LEU A 163 -19.37 -5.91 -17.44
N ASP A 164 -19.72 -4.73 -18.00
CA ASP A 164 -21.05 -4.46 -18.57
C ASP A 164 -21.36 -5.38 -19.75
N ASP A 165 -20.41 -5.55 -20.68
CA ASP A 165 -20.55 -6.44 -21.84
C ASP A 165 -20.81 -7.90 -21.42
N ASN A 166 -20.48 -8.27 -20.17
CA ASN A 166 -20.62 -9.63 -19.64
C ASN A 166 -21.63 -9.73 -18.48
N GLY A 167 -22.35 -8.67 -18.12
CA GLY A 167 -23.40 -8.67 -17.10
C GLY A 167 -22.88 -8.84 -15.67
N LEU A 168 -21.64 -8.37 -15.38
CA LEU A 168 -20.96 -8.54 -14.09
C LEU A 168 -20.85 -7.25 -13.27
N THR A 169 -21.31 -6.10 -13.78
CA THR A 169 -21.17 -4.80 -13.09
C THR A 169 -21.95 -4.77 -11.77
N GLU A 170 -23.19 -5.24 -11.74
CA GLU A 170 -23.97 -5.30 -10.49
C GLU A 170 -23.30 -6.24 -9.49
N LYS A 171 -22.82 -7.38 -9.97
CA LYS A 171 -22.13 -8.35 -9.11
C LYS A 171 -20.83 -7.80 -8.52
N PHE A 172 -20.07 -6.99 -9.26
CA PHE A 172 -18.89 -6.28 -8.75
C PHE A 172 -19.28 -5.38 -7.56
N TRP A 173 -20.36 -4.59 -7.68
CA TRP A 173 -20.80 -3.71 -6.59
C TRP A 173 -21.36 -4.46 -5.40
N GLU A 174 -22.08 -5.58 -5.60
CA GLU A 174 -22.49 -6.48 -4.49
C GLU A 174 -21.28 -7.00 -3.71
N LEU A 175 -20.20 -7.37 -4.41
CA LEU A 175 -18.95 -7.80 -3.78
C LEU A 175 -18.28 -6.65 -3.04
N CYS A 176 -18.29 -5.41 -3.56
CA CYS A 176 -17.80 -4.23 -2.84
C CYS A 176 -18.58 -3.98 -1.54
N GLU A 177 -19.91 -4.15 -1.54
CA GLU A 177 -20.72 -4.08 -0.30
C GLU A 177 -20.30 -5.19 0.68
N LYS A 178 -20.12 -6.41 0.17
CA LYS A 178 -19.78 -7.58 0.99
C LYS A 178 -18.36 -7.50 1.58
N PHE A 179 -17.38 -7.09 0.82
CA PHE A 179 -15.97 -7.07 1.25
C PHE A 179 -15.61 -5.80 2.04
N PHE A 180 -16.09 -4.63 1.62
CA PHE A 180 -15.69 -3.34 2.17
C PHE A 180 -16.82 -2.57 2.86
N GLY A 181 -18.08 -3.02 2.72
CA GLY A 181 -19.23 -2.35 3.27
C GLY A 181 -19.64 -1.09 2.48
N TYR A 182 -19.19 -0.98 1.21
CA TYR A 182 -19.53 0.12 0.33
C TYR A 182 -20.92 -0.08 -0.29
N LYS A 183 -21.80 0.90 -0.10
CA LYS A 183 -23.13 0.92 -0.67
C LYS A 183 -23.50 2.31 -1.14
N SER A 184 -23.94 2.43 -2.39
CA SER A 184 -24.37 3.68 -3.02
C SER A 184 -25.54 3.42 -3.97
N GLU A 185 -26.43 4.40 -4.13
CA GLU A 185 -27.50 4.33 -5.14
C GLU A 185 -26.94 4.44 -6.58
N LYS A 186 -25.81 5.10 -6.74
CA LYS A 186 -25.10 5.28 -8.01
C LYS A 186 -23.61 4.99 -7.80
N PRO A 187 -23.23 3.71 -7.63
CA PRO A 187 -21.87 3.35 -7.29
C PRO A 187 -20.92 3.70 -8.43
N ASN A 188 -19.74 4.22 -8.08
CA ASN A 188 -18.65 4.50 -9.00
C ASN A 188 -17.30 4.39 -8.30
N MET A 189 -16.21 4.26 -9.09
CA MET A 189 -14.88 4.02 -8.51
C MET A 189 -14.30 5.20 -7.77
N ASP A 190 -14.60 6.43 -8.18
CA ASP A 190 -14.10 7.63 -7.49
C ASP A 190 -14.71 7.74 -6.10
N ASP A 191 -16.01 7.47 -5.97
CA ASP A 191 -16.70 7.47 -4.69
C ASP A 191 -16.22 6.32 -3.78
N LEU A 192 -16.07 5.10 -4.32
CA LEU A 192 -15.48 3.98 -3.59
C LEU A 192 -14.07 4.30 -3.11
N SER A 193 -13.21 4.85 -3.99
CA SER A 193 -11.84 5.22 -3.66
C SER A 193 -11.80 6.30 -2.58
N ALA A 194 -12.65 7.32 -2.70
CA ALA A 194 -12.81 8.35 -1.68
C ALA A 194 -13.23 7.78 -0.32
N CYS A 195 -14.21 6.88 -0.32
CA CYS A 195 -14.64 6.19 0.90
C CYS A 195 -13.51 5.38 1.54
N MET A 196 -12.73 4.65 0.76
CA MET A 196 -11.61 3.84 1.26
C MET A 196 -10.50 4.71 1.84
N ILE A 197 -10.06 5.74 1.11
CA ILE A 197 -8.99 6.66 1.54
C ILE A 197 -9.41 7.43 2.79
N LEU A 198 -10.65 7.95 2.85
CA LEU A 198 -11.15 8.65 4.04
C LEU A 198 -11.37 7.71 5.23
N THR A 199 -11.75 6.45 4.99
CA THR A 199 -11.82 5.44 6.04
C THR A 199 -10.44 5.19 6.65
N TYR A 200 -9.42 5.06 5.80
CA TYR A 200 -8.03 4.96 6.23
C TYR A 200 -7.59 6.20 7.01
N ALA A 201 -7.77 7.41 6.45
CA ALA A 201 -7.46 8.66 7.14
C ALA A 201 -8.13 8.76 8.52
N SER A 202 -9.42 8.37 8.61
CA SER A 202 -10.15 8.36 9.87
C SER A 202 -9.58 7.42 10.92
N SER A 203 -8.80 6.42 10.52
CA SER A 203 -8.19 5.45 11.44
C SER A 203 -6.92 5.99 12.11
N THR A 204 -6.25 6.93 11.45
CA THR A 204 -4.99 7.53 11.89
C THR A 204 -5.16 8.92 12.51
N LEU A 205 -6.27 9.60 12.21
CA LEU A 205 -6.65 10.84 12.90
C LEU A 205 -7.03 10.55 14.36
N LYS A 206 -6.51 11.33 15.32
CA LYS A 206 -6.92 11.27 16.71
C LYS A 206 -8.26 11.98 16.96
N ALA A 207 -8.59 12.98 16.14
CA ALA A 207 -9.85 13.70 16.20
C ALA A 207 -10.95 13.04 15.36
N THR A 208 -12.18 13.51 15.57
CA THR A 208 -13.32 13.12 14.72
C THR A 208 -13.14 13.71 13.32
N VAL A 209 -13.33 12.89 12.30
CA VAL A 209 -13.35 13.33 10.90
C VAL A 209 -14.39 14.47 10.74
N PRO A 210 -14.08 15.54 9.97
CA PRO A 210 -15.02 16.62 9.70
C PRO A 210 -16.40 16.09 9.32
N GLU A 211 -17.47 16.70 9.86
CA GLU A 211 -18.84 16.20 9.73
C GLU A 211 -19.24 15.93 8.27
N ALA A 212 -18.85 16.80 7.35
CA ALA A 212 -19.10 16.66 5.92
C ALA A 212 -18.46 15.41 5.29
N MET A 213 -17.50 14.77 5.97
CA MET A 213 -16.76 13.60 5.51
C MET A 213 -17.21 12.29 6.16
N ARG A 214 -18.06 12.36 7.20
CA ARG A 214 -18.48 11.16 7.95
C ARG A 214 -19.26 10.16 7.10
N THR A 215 -19.96 10.63 6.08
CA THR A 215 -20.74 9.78 5.15
C THR A 215 -19.86 8.89 4.31
N TYR A 216 -18.58 9.24 4.12
CA TYR A 216 -17.60 8.45 3.37
C TYR A 216 -16.98 7.31 4.18
N ILE A 217 -17.15 7.27 5.50
CA ILE A 217 -16.51 6.26 6.36
C ILE A 217 -17.22 4.93 6.25
N LEU A 218 -16.51 3.92 5.77
CA LEU A 218 -17.04 2.57 5.57
C LEU A 218 -17.17 1.79 6.89
N LYS A 219 -18.18 0.92 6.97
CA LYS A 219 -18.45 0.14 8.18
C LYS A 219 -17.36 -0.91 8.46
N LYS A 220 -16.78 -1.50 7.41
CA LYS A 220 -15.69 -2.50 7.51
C LYS A 220 -14.32 -1.84 7.60
N ARG A 221 -14.15 -1.00 8.60
CA ARG A 221 -12.99 -0.14 8.75
C ARG A 221 -11.65 -0.89 8.74
N ASN A 222 -11.55 -2.00 9.48
CA ASN A 222 -10.30 -2.73 9.61
C ASN A 222 -9.85 -3.34 8.27
N ASP A 223 -10.76 -3.96 7.52
CA ASP A 223 -10.47 -4.56 6.23
C ASP A 223 -9.98 -3.49 5.24
N VAL A 224 -10.65 -2.33 5.21
CA VAL A 224 -10.27 -1.20 4.37
C VAL A 224 -8.90 -0.61 4.76
N VAL A 225 -8.62 -0.47 6.05
CA VAL A 225 -7.32 0.03 6.53
C VAL A 225 -6.18 -0.88 6.09
N VAL A 226 -6.34 -2.20 6.26
CA VAL A 226 -5.35 -3.18 5.81
C VAL A 226 -5.18 -3.13 4.29
N PHE A 227 -6.28 -3.06 3.54
CA PHE A 227 -6.27 -2.97 2.08
C PHE A 227 -5.49 -1.73 1.59
N ILE A 228 -5.81 -0.54 2.11
CA ILE A 228 -5.11 0.70 1.73
C ILE A 228 -3.63 0.65 2.12
N ARG A 229 -3.30 0.19 3.33
CA ARG A 229 -1.90 0.05 3.77
C ARG A 229 -1.10 -0.88 2.85
N ASN A 230 -1.67 -2.01 2.43
CA ASN A 230 -1.01 -2.92 1.49
C ASN A 230 -0.72 -2.26 0.12
N ILE A 231 -1.55 -1.31 -0.33
CA ILE A 231 -1.28 -0.53 -1.55
C ILE A 231 -0.14 0.46 -1.30
N MET A 232 -0.19 1.21 -0.20
CA MET A 232 0.80 2.24 0.17
C MET A 232 2.19 1.65 0.37
N ASP A 233 2.30 0.48 0.98
CA ASP A 233 3.57 -0.19 1.27
C ASP A 233 4.19 -0.86 0.03
N ASN A 234 3.47 -0.93 -1.10
CA ASN A 234 3.95 -1.57 -2.31
C ASN A 234 4.52 -0.55 -3.31
N VAL A 235 5.84 -0.56 -3.48
CA VAL A 235 6.59 0.36 -4.34
C VAL A 235 6.03 0.43 -5.78
N ASN A 236 5.48 -0.69 -6.31
CA ASN A 236 4.94 -0.71 -7.67
C ASN A 236 3.63 0.08 -7.82
N TYR A 237 2.96 0.42 -6.73
CA TYR A 237 1.67 1.10 -6.76
C TYR A 237 1.73 2.54 -6.24
N GLN A 238 2.83 2.98 -5.62
CA GLN A 238 2.96 4.29 -4.97
C GLN A 238 2.58 5.44 -5.91
N ASP A 239 3.19 5.53 -7.08
CA ASP A 239 2.91 6.63 -8.03
C ASP A 239 1.43 6.68 -8.48
N ALA A 240 0.82 5.51 -8.71
CA ALA A 240 -0.58 5.44 -9.12
C ALA A 240 -1.51 5.78 -7.96
N TYR A 241 -1.18 5.34 -6.75
CA TYR A 241 -1.90 5.66 -5.53
C TYR A 241 -1.83 7.15 -5.20
N ASP A 242 -0.65 7.75 -5.25
CA ASP A 242 -0.46 9.18 -4.98
C ASP A 242 -1.27 10.06 -5.94
N LYS A 243 -1.27 9.74 -7.25
CA LYS A 243 -2.12 10.41 -8.24
C LYS A 243 -3.61 10.27 -7.94
N LEU A 244 -4.03 9.09 -7.49
CA LEU A 244 -5.41 8.86 -7.08
C LEU A 244 -5.77 9.71 -5.86
N VAL A 245 -4.91 9.73 -4.83
CA VAL A 245 -5.11 10.52 -3.61
C VAL A 245 -5.17 12.02 -3.92
N GLU A 246 -4.27 12.54 -4.75
CA GLU A 246 -4.27 13.94 -5.18
C GLU A 246 -5.57 14.31 -5.91
N ARG A 247 -6.09 13.43 -6.77
CA ARG A 247 -7.37 13.62 -7.46
C ARG A 247 -8.54 13.63 -6.47
N ILE A 248 -8.55 12.73 -5.51
CA ILE A 248 -9.57 12.65 -4.46
C ILE A 248 -9.52 13.88 -3.56
N ASP A 249 -8.35 14.30 -3.11
CA ASP A 249 -8.22 15.52 -2.29
C ASP A 249 -8.67 16.77 -3.04
N LYS A 250 -8.29 16.91 -4.31
CA LYS A 250 -8.74 18.01 -5.16
C LYS A 250 -10.26 18.08 -5.27
N SER A 251 -10.94 16.93 -5.37
CA SER A 251 -12.40 16.83 -5.41
C SER A 251 -13.05 17.16 -4.07
N LEU A 252 -12.57 16.59 -2.99
CA LEU A 252 -13.13 16.68 -1.65
C LEU A 252 -12.60 17.88 -0.85
N ARG A 253 -11.44 18.42 -1.22
CA ARG A 253 -10.72 19.47 -0.50
C ARG A 253 -10.47 19.10 0.97
N PHE A 254 -10.09 17.84 1.21
CA PHE A 254 -9.93 17.32 2.57
C PHE A 254 -8.84 18.09 3.33
N VAL A 255 -7.64 18.22 2.76
CA VAL A 255 -6.51 18.95 3.36
C VAL A 255 -6.89 20.42 3.64
N THR A 256 -7.54 21.09 2.68
CA THR A 256 -8.01 22.47 2.88
C THR A 256 -8.98 22.59 4.05
N ARG A 257 -9.92 21.63 4.20
CA ARG A 257 -10.87 21.63 5.31
C ARG A 257 -10.22 21.40 6.66
N ILE A 258 -9.17 20.58 6.71
CA ILE A 258 -8.34 20.37 7.90
C ILE A 258 -7.63 21.69 8.26
N GLN A 259 -6.97 22.34 7.28
CA GLN A 259 -6.34 23.65 7.50
C GLN A 259 -7.30 24.72 8.01
N ASP A 260 -8.49 24.82 7.38
CA ASP A 260 -9.52 25.78 7.80
C ASP A 260 -10.03 25.47 9.21
N GLY A 261 -10.10 24.19 9.59
CA GLY A 261 -10.44 23.75 10.94
C GLY A 261 -9.41 24.22 11.96
N LEU A 262 -8.13 23.95 11.72
CA LEU A 262 -7.02 24.37 12.58
C LEU A 262 -7.00 25.88 12.77
N LYS A 263 -7.19 26.70 11.72
CA LYS A 263 -7.22 28.16 11.79
C LYS A 263 -8.40 28.71 12.60
N LYS A 264 -9.60 28.18 12.39
CA LYS A 264 -10.81 28.65 13.10
C LYS A 264 -10.75 28.41 14.60
N ASP A 265 -10.02 27.41 15.02
CA ASP A 265 -9.96 26.99 16.41
C ASP A 265 -8.95 27.81 17.21
N VAL A 266 -7.89 28.34 16.56
CA VAL A 266 -6.99 29.34 17.15
C VAL A 266 -7.76 30.61 17.52
N GLU A 267 -8.75 31.03 16.71
CA GLU A 267 -9.54 32.25 16.93
C GLU A 267 -10.64 32.08 18.01
N LYS A 268 -11.15 30.87 18.26
CA LYS A 268 -12.37 30.64 19.07
C LYS A 268 -12.19 30.05 20.47
N LYS A 269 -10.99 29.57 20.85
CA LYS A 269 -10.70 28.97 22.19
C LYS A 269 -11.81 28.00 22.69
N LYS A 270 -12.29 27.05 21.89
CA LYS A 270 -13.33 26.11 22.30
C LYS A 270 -12.77 24.69 22.48
N ASP A 271 -13.25 23.98 23.54
CA ASP A 271 -12.86 22.62 23.96
C ASP A 271 -13.09 21.48 22.96
N SER A 272 -13.49 21.75 21.72
CA SER A 272 -13.76 20.73 20.69
C SER A 272 -13.06 21.05 19.37
N SER A 273 -11.92 21.71 19.43
CA SER A 273 -11.16 22.17 18.28
C SER A 273 -10.22 21.10 17.74
N LEU A 274 -10.09 21.02 16.43
CA LEU A 274 -9.09 20.19 15.76
C LEU A 274 -7.70 20.75 16.05
N GLN A 275 -6.83 19.97 16.67
CA GLN A 275 -5.46 20.37 16.97
C GLN A 275 -4.49 19.73 15.97
N LEU A 276 -3.32 20.34 15.79
CA LEU A 276 -2.29 19.79 14.92
C LEU A 276 -1.86 18.37 15.34
N ALA A 277 -1.81 18.10 16.66
CA ALA A 277 -1.54 16.77 17.21
C ALA A 277 -2.54 15.70 16.74
N ASP A 278 -3.77 16.10 16.41
CA ASP A 278 -4.80 15.17 15.92
C ASP A 278 -4.51 14.68 14.50
N VAL A 279 -3.82 15.49 13.69
CA VAL A 279 -3.47 15.21 12.29
C VAL A 279 -2.09 14.59 12.15
N PHE A 280 -1.22 14.76 13.15
CA PHE A 280 0.18 14.41 13.09
C PHE A 280 0.45 12.93 12.75
N ALA A 281 -0.39 12.03 13.20
CA ALA A 281 -0.25 10.59 12.91
C ALA A 281 -0.81 10.18 11.54
N CYS A 282 -1.57 11.07 10.85
CA CYS A 282 -2.21 10.74 9.58
C CYS A 282 -1.23 10.92 8.41
N ASP A 283 -1.13 9.89 7.58
CA ASP A 283 -0.30 9.86 6.36
C ASP A 283 -1.12 9.56 5.09
N ALA A 284 -2.43 9.78 5.16
CA ALA A 284 -3.33 9.49 4.03
C ALA A 284 -3.21 10.51 2.87
N PHE A 285 -2.75 11.73 3.16
CA PHE A 285 -2.67 12.83 2.19
C PHE A 285 -1.36 13.59 2.37
N ALA A 286 -0.60 13.76 1.31
CA ALA A 286 0.68 14.48 1.32
C ALA A 286 0.57 15.91 1.88
N GLY A 287 -0.51 16.63 1.59
CA GLY A 287 -0.72 17.99 2.09
C GLY A 287 -0.85 18.11 3.61
N LEU A 288 -0.98 17.00 4.36
CA LEU A 288 -0.90 17.03 5.82
C LEU A 288 0.54 17.24 6.30
N ASP A 289 1.53 16.74 5.57
CA ASP A 289 2.95 17.03 5.83
C ASP A 289 3.25 18.51 5.58
N ASP A 290 2.66 19.12 4.55
CA ASP A 290 2.81 20.57 4.32
C ASP A 290 2.32 21.41 5.51
N ILE A 291 1.19 21.02 6.13
CA ILE A 291 0.67 21.71 7.32
C ILE A 291 1.64 21.58 8.52
N ILE A 292 2.22 20.39 8.72
CA ILE A 292 3.17 20.12 9.82
C ILE A 292 4.46 20.90 9.59
N ILE A 293 4.95 20.93 8.35
CA ILE A 293 6.16 21.68 7.95
C ILE A 293 5.94 23.17 8.16
N ASP A 294 4.81 23.72 7.71
CA ASP A 294 4.49 25.14 7.88
C ASP A 294 4.44 25.54 9.35
N TRP A 295 3.83 24.71 10.22
CA TRP A 295 3.86 24.90 11.66
C TRP A 295 5.29 24.91 12.20
N ALA A 296 6.13 23.94 11.82
CA ALA A 296 7.50 23.87 12.32
C ALA A 296 8.34 25.07 11.89
N LEU A 297 8.17 25.54 10.63
CA LEU A 297 8.82 26.75 10.14
C LEU A 297 8.37 28.02 10.89
N GLU A 298 7.08 28.13 11.22
CA GLU A 298 6.56 29.23 12.03
C GLU A 298 7.22 29.24 13.43
N GLN A 299 7.27 28.07 14.12
CA GLN A 299 7.92 27.99 15.43
C GLN A 299 9.42 28.37 15.36
N LEU A 300 10.15 27.91 14.33
CA LEU A 300 11.56 28.24 14.13
C LEU A 300 11.76 29.73 13.82
N ASN A 301 10.89 30.33 13.01
CA ASN A 301 10.94 31.75 12.70
C ASN A 301 10.66 32.64 13.92
N ASP A 302 9.80 32.19 14.80
CA ASP A 302 9.47 32.89 16.05
C ASP A 302 10.39 32.51 17.22
N GLU A 303 11.37 31.62 16.98
CA GLU A 303 12.33 31.12 17.99
C GLU A 303 11.66 30.41 19.18
N ILE A 304 10.48 29.83 18.96
CA ILE A 304 9.74 29.06 19.97
C ILE A 304 10.29 27.64 20.05
N LEU A 305 11.45 27.47 20.67
CA LEU A 305 12.21 26.22 20.72
C LEU A 305 11.73 25.22 21.79
N ASP A 306 10.68 25.53 22.53
CA ASP A 306 9.97 24.62 23.43
C ASP A 306 8.61 24.17 22.90
N ALA A 307 8.27 24.57 21.66
CA ALA A 307 7.09 24.12 20.97
C ALA A 307 7.11 22.60 20.79
N GLN A 308 5.96 21.97 20.99
CA GLN A 308 5.76 20.53 20.87
C GLN A 308 4.53 20.20 20.05
N ILE A 309 4.59 19.09 19.34
CA ILE A 309 3.45 18.44 18.69
C ILE A 309 3.34 17.01 19.22
N ASP A 310 2.19 16.66 19.78
CA ASP A 310 1.94 15.33 20.38
C ASP A 310 2.98 14.95 21.46
N GLY A 311 3.52 15.92 22.20
CA GLY A 311 4.55 15.73 23.21
C GLY A 311 5.98 15.59 22.66
N LEU A 312 6.17 15.71 21.35
CA LEU A 312 7.46 15.63 20.67
C LEU A 312 8.00 17.03 20.38
N SER A 313 9.29 17.26 20.59
CA SER A 313 9.98 18.45 20.10
C SER A 313 9.96 18.51 18.57
N ILE A 314 10.27 19.67 17.99
CA ILE A 314 10.32 19.85 16.53
C ILE A 314 11.27 18.84 15.86
N ALA A 315 12.43 18.55 16.45
CA ALA A 315 13.37 17.56 15.89
C ALA A 315 12.85 16.13 15.99
N GLU A 316 12.24 15.74 17.13
CA GLU A 316 11.67 14.41 17.30
C GLU A 316 10.46 14.20 16.38
N ALA A 317 9.64 15.22 16.19
CA ALA A 317 8.52 15.19 15.25
C ALA A 317 9.00 15.01 13.79
N ALA A 318 10.06 15.74 13.40
CA ALA A 318 10.68 15.57 12.08
C ALA A 318 11.23 14.14 11.91
N ASP A 319 11.96 13.60 12.91
CA ASP A 319 12.47 12.23 12.86
C ASP A 319 11.35 11.20 12.75
N GLN A 320 10.25 11.39 13.47
CA GLN A 320 9.12 10.48 13.40
C GLN A 320 8.47 10.49 12.01
N ARG A 321 8.26 11.68 11.41
CA ARG A 321 7.67 11.79 10.06
C ARG A 321 8.60 11.27 8.96
N MET A 322 9.91 11.28 9.14
CA MET A 322 10.89 10.65 8.24
C MET A 322 10.97 9.12 8.39
N SER A 323 10.33 8.53 9.39
CA SER A 323 10.36 7.08 9.57
C SER A 323 9.58 6.36 8.46
N LYS A 324 10.02 5.15 8.11
CA LYS A 324 9.37 4.31 7.09
C LYS A 324 7.93 3.89 7.42
N ALA A 325 7.45 4.19 8.61
CA ALA A 325 6.06 3.97 8.99
C ALA A 325 5.08 4.95 8.31
N TYR A 326 5.59 6.05 7.77
CA TYR A 326 4.78 7.06 7.08
C TYR A 326 4.97 6.98 5.57
N HIS A 327 3.87 7.00 4.83
CA HIS A 327 3.86 6.82 3.37
C HIS A 327 4.71 7.87 2.64
N TYR A 328 4.60 9.14 3.02
CA TYR A 328 5.30 10.25 2.37
C TYR A 328 6.68 10.56 2.96
N SER A 329 7.25 9.68 3.81
CA SER A 329 8.53 9.89 4.49
C SER A 329 9.69 10.18 3.54
N ASP A 330 9.77 9.51 2.39
CA ASP A 330 10.82 9.74 1.40
C ASP A 330 10.60 11.04 0.61
N ARG A 331 9.34 11.42 0.34
CA ARG A 331 8.97 12.65 -0.38
C ARG A 331 9.39 13.90 0.38
N TYR A 332 9.19 13.95 1.70
CA TYR A 332 9.47 15.13 2.54
C TYR A 332 10.75 15.01 3.38
N LYS A 333 11.63 14.06 3.02
CA LYS A 333 12.85 13.78 3.78
C LYS A 333 13.76 14.99 3.93
N ASN A 334 13.97 15.76 2.86
CA ASN A 334 14.87 16.89 2.86
C ASN A 334 14.30 18.07 3.67
N GLU A 335 13.00 18.31 3.57
CA GLU A 335 12.28 19.32 4.32
C GLU A 335 12.36 19.05 5.83
N TYR A 336 12.01 17.84 6.26
CA TYR A 336 12.11 17.46 7.67
C TYR A 336 13.55 17.42 8.19
N THR A 337 14.50 17.00 7.36
CA THR A 337 15.93 17.04 7.71
C THR A 337 16.39 18.49 7.93
N THR A 338 15.98 19.42 7.06
CA THR A 338 16.27 20.85 7.17
C THR A 338 15.69 21.42 8.47
N ILE A 339 14.42 21.13 8.77
CA ILE A 339 13.74 21.54 10.00
C ILE A 339 14.46 21.01 11.24
N LYS A 340 14.79 19.72 11.25
CA LYS A 340 15.50 19.05 12.35
C LYS A 340 16.80 19.75 12.67
N TYR A 341 17.66 19.99 11.68
CA TYR A 341 18.97 20.55 11.92
C TYR A 341 18.92 22.06 12.19
N ALA A 342 17.95 22.78 11.63
CA ALA A 342 17.67 24.15 12.05
C ALA A 342 17.34 24.23 13.55
N TYR A 343 16.40 23.42 14.01
CA TYR A 343 16.02 23.34 15.42
C TYR A 343 17.21 22.98 16.32
N LEU A 344 17.94 21.91 15.99
CA LEU A 344 19.06 21.43 16.80
C LEU A 344 20.16 22.49 16.92
N MET A 345 20.47 23.18 15.81
CA MET A 345 21.46 24.25 15.81
C MET A 345 21.00 25.43 16.69
N MET A 346 19.77 25.93 16.49
CA MET A 346 19.21 27.03 17.25
C MET A 346 19.17 26.70 18.76
N LYS A 347 18.72 25.48 19.10
CA LYS A 347 18.65 25.02 20.49
C LYS A 347 20.03 24.93 21.13
N SER A 348 21.02 24.38 20.41
CA SER A 348 22.40 24.26 20.90
C SER A 348 23.02 25.64 21.16
N VAL A 349 22.85 26.58 20.21
CA VAL A 349 23.35 27.97 20.41
C VAL A 349 22.67 28.68 21.57
N SER A 350 21.37 28.47 21.75
CA SER A 350 20.60 29.09 22.85
C SER A 350 21.05 28.64 24.25
N LEU A 351 21.57 27.42 24.35
CA LEU A 351 22.03 26.81 25.60
C LEU A 351 23.56 26.97 25.82
N MET A 352 24.27 27.50 24.83
CA MET A 352 25.72 27.56 24.86
C MET A 352 26.26 28.61 25.86
N GLU A 353 27.16 28.17 26.73
CA GLU A 353 27.96 29.05 27.60
C GLU A 353 29.30 29.36 26.96
N PHE A 354 29.63 30.64 26.84
CA PHE A 354 30.87 31.12 26.22
C PHE A 354 31.94 31.38 27.31
N SER A 355 32.82 30.38 27.54
CA SER A 355 33.98 30.52 28.41
C SER A 355 35.07 31.41 27.81
N SER A 356 35.92 31.99 28.62
CA SER A 356 37.13 32.72 28.20
C SER A 356 38.41 31.89 28.42
N ASP A 357 38.35 30.75 29.12
CA ASP A 357 39.43 29.85 29.35
C ASP A 357 39.64 28.88 28.16
N ILE A 358 40.87 28.78 27.63
CA ILE A 358 41.15 27.99 26.44
C ILE A 358 40.95 26.49 26.67
N GLN A 359 41.30 25.94 27.82
CA GLN A 359 41.11 24.52 28.11
C GLN A 359 39.62 24.16 28.14
N THR A 360 38.81 25.02 28.74
CA THR A 360 37.36 24.87 28.76
C THR A 360 36.74 25.04 27.35
N LEU A 361 37.23 26.03 26.57
CA LEU A 361 36.74 26.22 25.18
C LEU A 361 37.01 24.99 24.33
N VAL A 362 38.21 24.44 24.38
CA VAL A 362 38.55 23.23 23.61
C VAL A 362 37.73 22.03 24.09
N THR A 363 37.65 21.84 25.39
CA THR A 363 36.88 20.73 25.98
C THR A 363 35.41 20.80 25.61
N ASN A 364 34.80 21.98 25.68
CA ASN A 364 33.40 22.19 25.29
C ASN A 364 33.20 22.00 23.79
N TYR A 365 34.16 22.46 22.96
CA TYR A 365 34.08 22.23 21.54
C TYR A 365 34.13 20.73 21.24
N GLN A 366 35.05 20.00 21.82
CA GLN A 366 35.21 18.55 21.61
C GLN A 366 34.00 17.73 22.10
N LYS A 367 33.26 18.20 23.11
CA LYS A 367 32.12 17.50 23.67
C LYS A 367 30.80 17.85 22.98
N GLU A 368 30.54 19.11 22.73
CA GLU A 368 29.20 19.61 22.40
C GLU A 368 29.17 20.64 21.26
N SER A 369 30.08 21.65 21.29
CA SER A 369 29.95 22.78 20.37
C SER A 369 30.25 22.46 18.92
N TYR A 370 31.02 21.40 18.64
CA TYR A 370 31.24 20.89 17.28
C TYR A 370 29.94 20.47 16.61
N LEU A 371 28.92 20.09 17.40
CA LEU A 371 27.60 19.74 16.89
C LEU A 371 26.90 20.93 16.22
N ILE A 372 27.18 22.17 16.67
CA ILE A 372 26.63 23.38 16.03
C ILE A 372 27.12 23.49 14.59
N ASP A 373 28.42 23.22 14.36
CA ASP A 373 29.02 23.21 13.03
C ASP A 373 28.46 22.05 12.18
N SER A 374 28.32 20.88 12.79
CA SER A 374 27.69 19.71 12.13
C SER A 374 26.25 20.00 11.73
N TYR A 375 25.43 20.54 12.62
CA TYR A 375 24.02 20.88 12.35
C TYR A 375 23.88 21.94 11.26
N TYR A 376 24.72 22.98 11.27
CA TYR A 376 24.76 23.99 10.22
C TYR A 376 25.05 23.38 8.85
N ARG A 377 25.96 22.42 8.75
CA ARG A 377 26.30 21.72 7.49
C ARG A 377 25.19 20.79 7.05
N TRP A 378 24.61 20.00 7.95
CA TRP A 378 23.49 19.13 7.65
C TRP A 378 22.25 19.91 7.24
N PHE A 379 22.02 21.09 7.84
CA PHE A 379 20.98 22.00 7.40
C PHE A 379 21.14 22.38 5.92
N TYR A 380 22.32 22.86 5.53
CA TYR A 380 22.55 23.26 4.13
C TYR A 380 22.56 22.07 3.19
N TYR A 381 23.11 20.93 3.60
CA TYR A 381 23.09 19.72 2.80
C TYR A 381 21.67 19.30 2.43
N ALA A 382 20.71 19.37 3.35
CA ALA A 382 19.32 19.04 3.09
C ALA A 382 18.58 20.16 2.35
N TYR A 383 18.80 21.42 2.78
CA TYR A 383 18.18 22.60 2.18
C TYR A 383 18.46 22.72 0.66
N ASP A 384 19.69 22.47 0.24
CA ASP A 384 20.11 22.55 -1.15
C ASP A 384 19.51 21.42 -2.02
N GLN A 385 18.95 20.40 -1.42
CA GLN A 385 18.28 19.30 -2.11
C GLN A 385 16.75 19.47 -2.19
N ILE A 386 16.19 20.50 -1.56
CA ILE A 386 14.76 20.82 -1.68
C ILE A 386 14.54 21.50 -3.04
N GLU A 387 13.68 20.93 -3.88
CA GLU A 387 13.42 21.39 -5.24
C GLU A 387 12.85 22.82 -5.26
N ASP A 388 11.86 23.11 -4.40
CA ASP A 388 11.37 24.46 -4.14
C ASP A 388 11.56 24.81 -2.65
N ASN A 389 12.67 25.44 -2.36
CA ASN A 389 13.04 25.83 -0.99
C ASN A 389 12.57 27.25 -0.60
N SER A 390 11.72 27.88 -1.40
CA SER A 390 11.26 29.28 -1.20
C SER A 390 10.63 29.50 0.17
N LYS A 391 9.82 28.56 0.67
CA LYS A 391 9.20 28.63 2.00
C LYS A 391 10.18 28.55 3.17
N PHE A 392 11.40 28.08 2.94
CA PHE A 392 12.45 27.97 3.95
C PHE A 392 13.37 29.21 4.00
N SER A 393 13.16 30.21 3.15
CA SER A 393 14.04 31.39 3.02
C SER A 393 14.26 32.13 4.33
N ASP A 394 13.21 32.36 5.12
CA ASP A 394 13.27 33.10 6.36
C ASP A 394 14.04 32.31 7.44
N VAL A 395 13.77 31.00 7.56
CA VAL A 395 14.53 30.12 8.46
C VAL A 395 15.99 30.06 8.04
N ARG A 396 16.30 29.97 6.74
CA ARG A 396 17.68 29.99 6.24
C ARG A 396 18.39 31.28 6.66
N GLN A 397 17.76 32.43 6.45
CA GLN A 397 18.35 33.72 6.85
C GLN A 397 18.57 33.79 8.36
N LYS A 398 17.64 33.22 9.14
CA LYS A 398 17.78 33.17 10.59
C LYS A 398 18.91 32.26 11.03
N ILE A 399 19.07 31.09 10.42
CA ILE A 399 20.17 30.16 10.67
C ILE A 399 21.52 30.82 10.38
N GLU A 400 21.65 31.55 9.25
CA GLU A 400 22.85 32.33 8.93
C GLU A 400 23.16 33.37 10.01
N ASN A 401 22.16 34.14 10.42
CA ASN A 401 22.35 35.16 11.42
C ASN A 401 22.75 34.58 12.79
N ILE A 402 22.12 33.50 13.24
CA ILE A 402 22.47 32.84 14.49
C ILE A 402 23.86 32.24 14.43
N TYR A 403 24.22 31.56 13.33
CA TYR A 403 25.55 30.96 13.19
C TYR A 403 26.64 32.02 13.13
N ALA A 404 26.52 33.02 12.24
CA ALA A 404 27.54 34.04 12.06
C ALA A 404 27.61 35.03 13.23
N ASN A 405 26.49 35.59 13.63
CA ASN A 405 26.45 36.74 14.54
C ASN A 405 26.28 36.35 16.01
N THR A 406 25.65 35.21 16.30
CA THR A 406 25.50 34.76 17.70
C THR A 406 26.56 33.76 18.09
N TYR A 407 26.87 32.78 17.24
CA TYR A 407 27.85 31.74 17.55
C TYR A 407 29.28 32.18 17.20
N LEU A 408 29.60 32.37 15.91
CA LEU A 408 30.97 32.67 15.48
C LEU A 408 31.48 34.01 16.03
N GLN A 409 30.67 35.05 16.01
CA GLN A 409 31.09 36.37 16.51
C GLN A 409 31.42 36.36 18.01
N LYS A 410 30.80 35.48 18.79
CA LYS A 410 31.10 35.36 20.24
C LYS A 410 32.27 34.43 20.53
N ILE A 411 32.44 33.34 19.78
CA ILE A 411 33.48 32.35 20.06
C ILE A 411 34.84 32.74 19.47
N THR A 412 34.85 33.33 18.27
CA THR A 412 36.12 33.64 17.55
C THR A 412 37.02 34.60 18.28
N PRO A 413 36.56 35.73 18.91
CA PRO A 413 37.41 36.57 19.68
C PRO A 413 38.08 35.84 20.87
N LYS A 414 37.29 35.00 21.56
CA LYS A 414 37.80 34.22 22.69
C LYS A 414 38.87 33.21 22.29
N TRP A 415 38.71 32.57 21.13
CA TRP A 415 39.78 31.75 20.54
C TRP A 415 41.04 32.58 20.24
N ASN A 416 40.90 33.73 19.57
CA ASN A 416 42.01 34.55 19.12
C ASN A 416 42.76 35.15 20.31
N GLU A 417 42.08 35.59 21.35
CA GLU A 417 42.71 36.11 22.59
C GLU A 417 43.59 35.06 23.28
N ASN A 418 43.21 33.78 23.19
CA ASN A 418 43.90 32.69 23.86
C ASN A 418 44.86 31.91 22.93
N PHE A 419 44.86 32.20 21.62
CA PHE A 419 45.70 31.46 20.64
C PHE A 419 47.10 32.01 20.63
N THR A 420 47.81 31.87 21.77
CA THR A 420 49.26 32.20 21.89
C THR A 420 50.09 30.93 22.13
N ASN A 421 51.33 30.93 21.72
CA ASN A 421 52.21 29.76 21.90
C ASN A 421 52.32 29.33 23.38
N ASP A 422 52.37 30.27 24.29
CA ASP A 422 52.48 29.98 25.71
C ASP A 422 51.22 29.32 26.28
N VAL A 423 50.04 29.81 25.90
CA VAL A 423 48.74 29.23 26.31
C VAL A 423 48.54 27.83 25.69
N MET A 424 48.84 27.68 24.42
CA MET A 424 48.74 26.38 23.74
C MET A 424 49.70 25.33 24.28
N ASN A 425 50.89 25.73 24.72
CA ASN A 425 51.84 24.83 25.36
C ASN A 425 51.44 24.46 26.81
N ALA A 426 50.60 25.24 27.45
CA ALA A 426 50.08 24.99 28.80
C ALA A 426 48.81 24.07 28.80
N THR A 427 48.29 23.71 27.63
CA THR A 427 47.14 22.82 27.54
C THR A 427 47.55 21.35 27.51
N ASP A 428 46.72 20.47 28.11
CA ASP A 428 46.91 18.99 28.08
C ASP A 428 46.42 18.35 26.76
N LEU A 429 46.31 19.16 25.71
CA LEU A 429 45.81 18.67 24.41
C LEU A 429 46.85 17.82 23.69
N PRO A 430 46.49 16.67 23.10
CA PRO A 430 47.37 15.88 22.27
C PRO A 430 47.87 16.68 21.05
N LYS A 431 49.18 16.80 20.88
CA LYS A 431 49.75 17.50 19.74
C LYS A 431 49.99 16.54 18.58
N GLN A 432 49.87 17.00 17.33
CA GLN A 432 50.12 16.21 16.15
C GLN A 432 51.57 15.67 16.10
N GLU A 433 52.53 16.42 16.60
CA GLU A 433 53.95 16.02 16.70
C GLU A 433 54.17 14.77 17.57
N ASP A 434 53.30 14.55 18.53
CA ASP A 434 53.35 13.40 19.44
C ASP A 434 52.57 12.17 18.90
N PHE A 435 51.94 12.26 17.72
CA PHE A 435 51.11 11.19 17.15
C PHE A 435 51.83 9.85 17.08
N TYR A 436 53.06 9.84 16.53
CA TYR A 436 53.85 8.62 16.44
C TYR A 436 54.13 8.01 17.82
N LYS A 437 54.49 8.86 18.78
CA LYS A 437 54.84 8.46 20.14
C LYS A 437 53.64 7.86 20.90
N HIS A 438 52.49 8.44 20.74
CA HIS A 438 51.28 8.00 21.44
C HIS A 438 50.59 6.79 20.79
N TYR A 439 50.54 6.74 19.46
CA TYR A 439 49.70 5.77 18.76
C TYR A 439 50.48 4.68 18.01
N LEU A 440 51.74 4.91 17.63
CA LEU A 440 52.49 3.98 16.79
C LEU A 440 53.66 3.32 17.49
N ARG A 441 54.27 3.96 18.49
CA ARG A 441 55.49 3.47 19.15
C ARG A 441 55.32 2.10 19.82
N GLY A 442 54.11 1.71 20.20
CA GLY A 442 53.85 0.43 20.87
C GLY A 442 53.60 -0.75 19.91
N TYR A 443 53.62 -0.52 18.61
CA TYR A 443 53.44 -1.62 17.65
C TYR A 443 54.74 -2.37 17.43
N ASP A 444 54.71 -3.67 17.67
CA ASP A 444 55.89 -4.59 17.62
C ASP A 444 56.25 -5.07 16.21
N GLY A 445 55.66 -4.51 15.17
CA GLY A 445 55.86 -4.90 13.77
C GLY A 445 55.17 -6.17 13.31
N LYS A 446 54.42 -6.84 14.19
CA LYS A 446 53.63 -8.04 13.83
C LYS A 446 52.28 -7.71 13.16
N GLN A 447 51.82 -6.51 13.31
CA GLN A 447 50.58 -6.04 12.71
C GLN A 447 50.85 -4.97 11.68
N ARG A 448 50.13 -5.00 10.56
CA ARG A 448 50.19 -3.95 9.54
C ARG A 448 49.36 -2.76 10.02
N VAL A 449 49.99 -1.61 10.19
CA VAL A 449 49.32 -0.35 10.52
C VAL A 449 49.26 0.52 9.28
N ILE A 450 48.08 1.04 8.98
CA ILE A 450 47.85 2.00 7.90
C ILE A 450 47.45 3.32 8.55
N VAL A 451 48.21 4.38 8.24
CA VAL A 451 47.94 5.74 8.69
C VAL A 451 47.44 6.52 7.48
N ILE A 452 46.25 7.10 7.62
CA ILE A 452 45.64 7.97 6.62
C ILE A 452 45.73 9.40 7.16
N ILE A 453 46.44 10.27 6.43
CA ILE A 453 46.53 11.68 6.74
C ILE A 453 45.59 12.43 5.80
N SER A 454 44.58 13.07 6.37
CA SER A 454 43.65 13.94 5.62
C SER A 454 43.97 15.39 5.94
N ASP A 455 44.40 16.15 4.93
CA ASP A 455 44.70 17.58 5.08
C ASP A 455 43.38 18.38 5.20
N ALA A 456 43.40 19.41 6.04
CA ALA A 456 42.27 20.32 6.30
C ALA A 456 40.96 19.62 6.71
N PHE A 457 41.04 18.43 7.31
CA PHE A 457 39.86 17.70 7.79
C PHE A 457 39.34 18.34 9.07
N ARG A 458 38.13 18.90 8.98
CA ARG A 458 37.53 19.60 10.12
C ARG A 458 37.14 18.64 11.23
N TYR A 459 37.19 19.11 12.49
CA TYR A 459 36.94 18.27 13.67
C TYR A 459 35.56 17.61 13.66
N GLU A 460 34.53 18.38 13.36
CA GLU A 460 33.17 17.88 13.29
C GLU A 460 32.99 16.79 12.22
N CYS A 461 33.64 16.92 11.07
CA CYS A 461 33.64 15.88 10.05
C CYS A 461 34.39 14.64 10.50
N ALA A 462 35.52 14.80 11.20
CA ALA A 462 36.31 13.69 11.73
C ALA A 462 35.55 12.93 12.84
N LYS A 463 34.68 13.60 13.56
CA LYS A 463 33.84 12.98 14.60
C LYS A 463 32.71 12.14 14.01
N GLU A 464 32.20 12.51 12.84
CA GLU A 464 31.15 11.75 12.14
C GLU A 464 31.71 10.56 11.35
N PHE A 465 32.99 10.63 10.90
CA PHE A 465 33.70 9.55 10.21
C PHE A 465 34.07 8.42 11.15
#